data_2ffe6a346fd008a76618be46c666520f
#
_entry.id   2ffe6a346fd008a76618be46c666520f
#
_cell.length_a   1.000
_cell.length_b   1.000
_cell.length_c   1.000
_cell.angle_alpha   90.00
_cell.angle_beta   90.00
_cell.angle_gamma   90.00
#
_symmetry.space_group_name_H-M   'P 1'
#
loop_
_entity.id
_entity.type
_entity.pdbx_description
1 polymer ?
#
loop_
_entity_poly.entity_id
_entity_poly.type
_entity_poly.pdbx_seq_one_letter_code
_entity_poly.pdbx_strand_id
1 'polypeptide(L)'
;MEGDRHTPPAAASVSKVLDDDDLLVEILLHVGFPTTLVGAALVCKRWLGHASEPAFLRRFRELHPPRLLGFYIDDRYCDSAPPTFVRMLPQPAELSAIVRRTNFSPYRRLSPGMLDCRNGSVFVTLHTDKSALGVHRPLCHGGGLTVLPSLPRPQLPLGSSCSFRQVLSKEGDGLSYYYLYVESSNRESRMHVYMMQDGSWRRHHLLDIGQLPRPRSTPKAVLVGNKIYMAAGPSGILVLDLTTSGFSTVQLPQGVEHGSRGTTMLSRAGDASGVYLIHVKVFQLCIWLRKGGNWLPVDSICLHDMCANLSKSDSTIKDWHTVLLMDQVVDYGGFVFLQMGGCVLHLDIRCRTLRKVYEYRSTRYRDIHPFMMIWPPIFPALKYDPASNLKKKDTRKLMDCTCVVKLRRE
;
A
#
# COMPACT_ATOMS: atom_id res chain seq x y z
N MET A 1 44.87 42.71 18.07
CA MET A 1 43.70 42.51 18.95
C MET A 1 42.77 41.56 18.22
N GLU A 2 42.97 40.27 18.40
CA GLU A 2 42.08 39.25 17.88
C GLU A 2 40.89 39.07 18.83
N GLY A 3 39.71 39.36 18.34
CA GLY A 3 38.47 39.24 19.09
C GLY A 3 38.09 37.78 19.23
N ASP A 4 38.26 37.25 20.41
CA ASP A 4 37.77 35.94 20.86
C ASP A 4 36.24 35.91 20.74
N ARG A 5 35.69 35.23 19.70
CA ARG A 5 34.27 35.03 19.58
C ARG A 5 33.84 33.90 20.53
N HIS A 6 33.51 34.29 21.75
CA HIS A 6 32.83 33.39 22.67
C HIS A 6 31.52 32.86 22.06
N THR A 7 31.56 31.64 21.60
CA THR A 7 30.34 30.89 21.23
C THR A 7 29.52 30.67 22.51
N PRO A 8 28.23 31.00 22.53
CA PRO A 8 27.42 30.82 23.72
C PRO A 8 27.37 29.35 24.12
N PRO A 9 27.39 29.00 25.42
CA PRO A 9 27.54 27.62 25.92
C PRO A 9 26.44 26.67 25.43
N ALA A 10 25.26 27.18 25.11
CA ALA A 10 24.16 26.37 24.52
C ALA A 10 24.49 25.89 23.10
N ALA A 11 25.16 26.69 22.28
CA ALA A 11 25.54 26.29 20.93
C ALA A 11 26.61 25.18 20.92
N ALA A 12 27.53 25.22 21.84
CA ALA A 12 28.58 24.20 22.02
C ALA A 12 27.98 22.85 22.47
N SER A 13 26.94 22.87 23.30
CA SER A 13 26.23 21.65 23.74
C SER A 13 25.41 21.04 22.61
N VAL A 14 24.72 21.83 21.80
CA VAL A 14 23.96 21.38 20.61
C VAL A 14 24.88 20.74 19.57
N SER A 15 26.04 21.36 19.29
CA SER A 15 27.05 20.78 18.39
C SER A 15 27.49 19.41 18.82
N LYS A 16 27.83 19.22 20.12
CA LYS A 16 28.23 17.91 20.62
C LYS A 16 27.17 16.82 20.45
N VAL A 17 25.90 17.16 20.67
CA VAL A 17 24.79 16.23 20.49
C VAL A 17 24.60 15.87 19.00
N LEU A 18 24.70 16.85 18.11
CA LEU A 18 24.52 16.62 16.67
C LEU A 18 25.75 15.98 16.02
N ASP A 19 26.92 16.02 16.65
CA ASP A 19 28.15 15.38 16.19
C ASP A 19 28.23 13.91 16.59
N ASP A 20 27.43 13.47 17.56
CA ASP A 20 27.28 12.08 17.97
C ASP A 20 26.29 11.37 17.05
N ASP A 21 26.72 10.27 16.41
CA ASP A 21 25.90 9.53 15.44
C ASP A 21 24.73 8.83 16.08
N ASP A 22 24.88 8.27 17.27
CA ASP A 22 23.82 7.55 17.97
C ASP A 22 22.72 8.50 18.42
N LEU A 23 23.10 9.65 18.99
CA LEU A 23 22.14 10.70 19.37
C LEU A 23 21.45 11.30 18.16
N LEU A 24 22.16 11.52 17.06
CA LEU A 24 21.58 11.99 15.81
C LEU A 24 20.53 11.01 15.28
N VAL A 25 20.84 9.71 15.25
CA VAL A 25 19.90 8.66 14.82
C VAL A 25 18.65 8.66 15.71
N GLU A 26 18.80 8.75 17.03
CA GLU A 26 17.64 8.83 17.94
C GLU A 26 16.81 10.09 17.71
N ILE A 27 17.41 11.25 17.48
CA ILE A 27 16.71 12.49 17.16
C ILE A 27 15.92 12.32 15.84
N LEU A 28 16.54 11.75 14.81
CA LEU A 28 15.89 11.53 13.52
C LEU A 28 14.74 10.50 13.62
N LEU A 29 14.86 9.50 14.48
CA LEU A 29 13.79 8.53 14.73
C LEU A 29 12.55 9.15 15.39
N HIS A 30 12.72 10.21 16.18
CA HIS A 30 11.58 10.91 16.82
C HIS A 30 10.89 11.95 15.93
N VAL A 31 11.36 12.14 14.70
CA VAL A 31 10.72 13.04 13.73
C VAL A 31 9.40 12.45 13.26
N GLY A 32 8.28 13.02 13.66
CA GLY A 32 6.94 12.45 13.45
C GLY A 32 6.40 12.52 12.00
N PHE A 33 7.05 13.28 11.09
CA PHE A 33 6.57 13.48 9.72
C PHE A 33 7.65 13.21 8.67
N PRO A 34 7.28 12.57 7.53
CA PRO A 34 8.23 12.26 6.45
C PRO A 34 8.82 13.53 5.82
N THR A 35 8.06 14.60 5.72
CA THR A 35 8.55 15.89 5.21
C THR A 35 9.65 16.48 6.08
N THR A 36 9.50 16.37 7.40
CA THR A 36 10.50 16.84 8.35
C THR A 36 11.74 15.95 8.31
N LEU A 37 11.57 14.63 8.22
CA LEU A 37 12.70 13.69 8.08
C LEU A 37 13.47 13.96 6.77
N VAL A 38 12.78 14.17 5.65
CA VAL A 38 13.43 14.52 4.39
C VAL A 38 14.14 15.87 4.51
N GLY A 39 13.49 16.86 5.13
CA GLY A 39 14.12 18.16 5.41
C GLY A 39 15.41 18.03 6.24
N ALA A 40 15.38 17.21 7.27
CA ALA A 40 16.54 16.90 8.11
C ALA A 40 17.63 16.20 7.30
N ALA A 41 17.29 15.17 6.54
CA ALA A 41 18.23 14.43 5.69
C ALA A 41 18.92 15.32 4.63
N LEU A 42 18.30 16.41 4.20
CA LEU A 42 18.89 17.35 3.25
C LEU A 42 19.88 18.34 3.87
N VAL A 43 20.07 18.34 5.18
CA VAL A 43 21.03 19.22 5.88
C VAL A 43 22.45 18.92 5.45
N CYS A 44 22.85 17.64 5.44
CA CYS A 44 24.18 17.23 4.99
C CYS A 44 24.22 15.74 4.60
N LYS A 45 25.32 15.33 3.94
CA LYS A 45 25.53 13.92 3.49
C LYS A 45 25.47 12.91 4.65
N ARG A 46 25.98 13.29 5.83
CA ARG A 46 25.99 12.43 7.04
C ARG A 46 24.55 12.15 7.48
N TRP A 47 23.72 13.17 7.61
CA TRP A 47 22.30 13.02 7.99
C TRP A 47 21.51 12.21 6.95
N LEU A 48 21.78 12.45 5.66
CA LEU A 48 21.17 11.66 4.59
C LEU A 48 21.60 10.20 4.65
N GLY A 49 22.88 9.93 4.95
CA GLY A 49 23.41 8.57 5.15
C GLY A 49 22.62 7.83 6.22
N HIS A 50 22.52 8.39 7.43
CA HIS A 50 21.77 7.77 8.53
C HIS A 50 20.28 7.60 8.21
N ALA A 51 19.62 8.65 7.69
CA ALA A 51 18.19 8.61 7.38
C ALA A 51 17.82 7.62 6.26
N SER A 52 18.76 7.31 5.36
CA SER A 52 18.54 6.37 4.24
C SER A 52 18.95 4.93 4.57
N GLU A 53 19.52 4.67 5.72
CA GLU A 53 19.99 3.35 6.11
C GLU A 53 18.82 2.36 6.28
N PRO A 54 18.87 1.15 5.70
CA PRO A 54 17.77 0.19 5.79
C PRO A 54 17.37 -0.17 7.22
N ALA A 55 18.34 -0.23 8.14
CA ALA A 55 18.09 -0.49 9.57
C ALA A 55 17.32 0.65 10.23
N PHE A 56 17.73 1.90 9.96
CA PHE A 56 17.02 3.10 10.40
C PHE A 56 15.59 3.14 9.88
N LEU A 57 15.39 2.92 8.57
CA LEU A 57 14.07 2.96 7.93
C LEU A 57 13.12 1.88 8.49
N ARG A 58 13.62 0.69 8.85
CA ARG A 58 12.80 -0.33 9.53
C ARG A 58 12.35 0.16 10.91
N ARG A 59 13.29 0.63 11.76
CA ARG A 59 12.99 1.14 13.10
C ARG A 59 12.05 2.36 13.05
N PHE A 60 12.26 3.24 12.07
CA PHE A 60 11.41 4.40 11.85
C PHE A 60 9.97 4.00 11.48
N ARG A 61 9.79 2.94 10.68
CA ARG A 61 8.47 2.39 10.34
C ARG A 61 7.75 1.78 11.54
N GLU A 62 8.48 1.12 12.42
CA GLU A 62 7.94 0.56 13.66
C GLU A 62 7.39 1.64 14.59
N LEU A 63 8.13 2.74 14.75
CA LEU A 63 7.73 3.88 15.54
C LEU A 63 6.61 4.72 14.90
N HIS A 64 6.63 4.82 13.58
CA HIS A 64 5.73 5.67 12.81
C HIS A 64 4.99 4.84 11.75
N PRO A 65 3.84 4.25 12.08
CA PRO A 65 3.08 3.44 11.13
C PRO A 65 2.58 4.26 9.94
N PRO A 66 2.41 3.61 8.77
CA PRO A 66 1.88 4.25 7.58
C PRO A 66 0.56 4.96 7.85
N ARG A 67 0.39 6.15 7.27
CA ARG A 67 -0.81 6.97 7.47
C ARG A 67 -1.74 6.88 6.28
N LEU A 68 -3.01 6.61 6.56
CA LEU A 68 -4.09 6.59 5.58
C LEU A 68 -4.54 8.04 5.30
N LEU A 69 -4.41 8.50 4.05
CA LEU A 69 -4.87 9.82 3.61
C LEU A 69 -6.34 9.80 3.18
N GLY A 70 -6.76 8.69 2.61
CA GLY A 70 -8.09 8.45 2.09
C GLY A 70 -8.15 7.14 1.34
N PHE A 71 -9.20 6.94 0.59
CA PHE A 71 -9.37 5.76 -0.23
C PHE A 71 -10.15 6.12 -1.50
N TYR A 72 -9.90 5.36 -2.56
CA TYR A 72 -10.70 5.43 -3.77
C TYR A 72 -11.82 4.41 -3.70
N ILE A 73 -12.96 4.80 -4.25
CA ILE A 73 -14.10 3.92 -4.49
C ILE A 73 -14.25 3.79 -6.00
N ASP A 74 -14.24 2.56 -6.49
CA ASP A 74 -14.43 2.23 -7.89
C ASP A 74 -15.71 1.41 -8.09
N ASP A 75 -16.56 1.84 -9.00
CA ASP A 75 -17.80 1.13 -9.34
C ASP A 75 -17.52 0.20 -10.52
N ARG A 76 -17.23 -1.06 -10.24
CA ARG A 76 -16.90 -2.08 -11.24
C ARG A 76 -17.94 -2.28 -12.36
N TYR A 77 -19.16 -1.84 -12.12
CA TYR A 77 -20.27 -2.07 -13.05
C TYR A 77 -20.65 -0.81 -13.85
N CYS A 78 -19.94 0.27 -13.64
CA CYS A 78 -20.18 1.53 -14.34
C CYS A 78 -18.89 2.02 -15.00
N ASP A 79 -18.62 1.53 -16.21
CA ASP A 79 -17.45 1.92 -17.02
C ASP A 79 -17.38 3.42 -17.33
N SER A 80 -18.45 4.17 -17.03
CA SER A 80 -18.56 5.59 -17.32
C SER A 80 -18.23 6.51 -16.15
N ALA A 81 -18.15 5.99 -14.92
CA ALA A 81 -17.89 6.81 -13.73
C ALA A 81 -16.41 6.69 -13.30
N PRO A 82 -15.67 7.81 -13.20
CA PRO A 82 -14.31 7.76 -12.73
C PRO A 82 -14.25 7.41 -11.23
N PRO A 83 -13.15 6.79 -10.76
CA PRO A 83 -12.94 6.51 -9.35
C PRO A 83 -13.07 7.77 -8.49
N THR A 84 -13.75 7.66 -7.36
CA THR A 84 -13.98 8.77 -6.44
C THR A 84 -13.05 8.66 -5.24
N PHE A 85 -12.30 9.73 -4.96
CA PHE A 85 -11.46 9.80 -3.75
C PHE A 85 -12.25 10.30 -2.55
N VAL A 86 -12.27 9.52 -1.48
CA VAL A 86 -12.87 9.83 -0.19
C VAL A 86 -11.75 10.12 0.81
N ARG A 87 -11.79 11.31 1.40
CA ARG A 87 -10.78 11.73 2.40
C ARG A 87 -11.05 11.05 3.73
N MET A 88 -9.99 10.59 4.37
CA MET A 88 -10.10 10.08 5.74
C MET A 88 -10.14 11.25 6.74
N LEU A 89 -11.09 11.21 7.69
CA LEU A 89 -11.26 12.22 8.73
C LEU A 89 -11.37 11.55 10.12
N PRO A 90 -10.90 12.18 11.19
CA PRO A 90 -10.10 13.40 11.27
C PRO A 90 -8.64 13.16 10.89
N GLN A 91 -7.96 14.20 10.38
CA GLN A 91 -6.53 14.16 10.07
C GLN A 91 -5.80 15.27 10.82
N PRO A 92 -4.51 15.08 11.17
CA PRO A 92 -3.63 16.15 11.62
C PRO A 92 -3.64 17.33 10.63
N ALA A 93 -3.42 18.54 11.11
CA ALA A 93 -3.52 19.76 10.30
C ALA A 93 -2.60 19.72 9.07
N GLU A 94 -1.38 19.19 9.21
CA GLU A 94 -0.40 19.05 8.14
C GLU A 94 -0.88 18.13 7.02
N LEU A 95 -1.44 16.96 7.37
CA LEU A 95 -1.99 16.03 6.38
C LEU A 95 -3.23 16.58 5.72
N SER A 96 -4.08 17.29 6.46
CA SER A 96 -5.27 17.96 5.93
C SER A 96 -4.91 19.02 4.89
N ALA A 97 -3.84 19.77 5.10
CA ALA A 97 -3.34 20.76 4.16
C ALA A 97 -2.86 20.11 2.85
N ILE A 98 -2.11 19.00 2.95
CA ILE A 98 -1.65 18.23 1.80
C ILE A 98 -2.85 17.71 1.00
N VAL A 99 -3.78 17.03 1.65
CA VAL A 99 -4.95 16.42 1.00
C VAL A 99 -5.84 17.47 0.33
N ARG A 100 -5.96 18.67 0.91
CA ARG A 100 -6.74 19.77 0.30
C ARG A 100 -6.10 20.33 -0.97
N ARG A 101 -4.77 20.41 -1.03
CA ARG A 101 -4.03 20.97 -2.18
C ARG A 101 -3.83 19.96 -3.32
N THR A 102 -4.00 18.69 -3.05
CA THR A 102 -3.70 17.62 -3.98
C THR A 102 -4.90 17.31 -4.88
N ASN A 103 -4.63 17.17 -6.18
CA ASN A 103 -5.62 16.67 -7.13
C ASN A 103 -5.60 15.14 -7.16
N PHE A 104 -6.55 14.52 -6.49
CA PHE A 104 -6.70 13.06 -6.46
C PHE A 104 -7.52 12.50 -7.64
N SER A 105 -8.15 13.34 -8.46
CA SER A 105 -9.04 12.89 -9.53
C SER A 105 -8.74 13.59 -10.86
N PRO A 106 -7.59 13.30 -11.50
CA PRO A 106 -7.19 13.95 -12.76
C PRO A 106 -7.98 13.44 -13.97
N TYR A 107 -8.96 12.57 -13.77
CA TYR A 107 -9.56 11.71 -14.81
C TYR A 107 -10.74 12.34 -15.56
N ARG A 108 -10.89 13.67 -15.55
CA ARG A 108 -12.10 14.40 -16.05
C ARG A 108 -12.62 14.01 -17.45
N ARG A 109 -11.78 13.38 -18.30
CA ARG A 109 -12.16 12.95 -19.67
C ARG A 109 -11.91 11.49 -19.94
N LEU A 110 -11.48 10.76 -18.94
CA LEU A 110 -11.18 9.35 -19.00
C LEU A 110 -12.04 8.65 -17.96
N SER A 111 -12.58 7.51 -18.27
CA SER A 111 -13.22 6.62 -17.30
C SER A 111 -12.29 5.44 -17.05
N PRO A 112 -11.19 5.63 -16.30
CA PRO A 112 -10.27 4.55 -16.05
C PRO A 112 -10.85 3.63 -14.99
N GLY A 113 -10.67 2.32 -15.15
CA GLY A 113 -10.87 1.38 -14.05
C GLY A 113 -9.72 1.44 -13.06
N MET A 114 -10.02 1.44 -11.77
CA MET A 114 -8.99 1.32 -10.74
C MET A 114 -8.36 -0.07 -10.78
N LEU A 115 -7.05 -0.10 -10.60
CA LEU A 115 -6.32 -1.35 -10.48
C LEU A 115 -5.80 -1.54 -9.05
N ASP A 116 -5.06 -0.58 -8.55
CA ASP A 116 -4.52 -0.61 -7.17
C ASP A 116 -3.94 0.75 -6.75
N CYS A 117 -3.67 0.90 -5.44
CA CYS A 117 -2.91 1.99 -4.85
C CYS A 117 -1.69 1.42 -4.13
N ARG A 118 -0.49 1.81 -4.54
CA ARG A 118 0.76 1.34 -3.92
C ARG A 118 1.78 2.47 -3.84
N ASN A 119 2.43 2.60 -2.69
CA ASN A 119 3.52 3.57 -2.47
C ASN A 119 3.20 4.99 -2.96
N GLY A 120 2.02 5.51 -2.63
CA GLY A 120 1.57 6.84 -3.05
C GLY A 120 1.29 6.97 -4.56
N SER A 121 1.28 5.87 -5.29
CA SER A 121 0.92 5.78 -6.71
C SER A 121 -0.45 5.13 -6.88
N VAL A 122 -1.23 5.65 -7.79
CA VAL A 122 -2.55 5.13 -8.20
C VAL A 122 -2.38 4.49 -9.57
N PHE A 123 -2.65 3.21 -9.68
CA PHE A 123 -2.60 2.45 -10.92
C PHE A 123 -4.00 2.31 -11.50
N VAL A 124 -4.15 2.60 -12.78
CA VAL A 124 -5.42 2.55 -13.48
C VAL A 124 -5.30 1.82 -14.81
N THR A 125 -6.39 1.19 -15.25
CA THR A 125 -6.52 0.68 -16.62
C THR A 125 -7.21 1.74 -17.46
N LEU A 126 -6.60 2.10 -18.58
CA LEU A 126 -7.17 3.04 -19.53
C LEU A 126 -7.95 2.24 -20.57
N HIS A 127 -9.23 2.54 -20.73
CA HIS A 127 -10.09 1.95 -21.76
C HIS A 127 -9.75 2.57 -23.13
N THR A 128 -8.56 2.23 -23.63
CA THR A 128 -8.11 2.52 -24.97
C THR A 128 -8.12 1.21 -25.76
N ASP A 129 -8.04 1.27 -27.08
CA ASP A 129 -7.97 0.08 -27.95
C ASP A 129 -6.85 -0.91 -27.57
N LYS A 130 -5.90 -0.45 -26.75
CA LYS A 130 -4.75 -1.25 -26.30
C LYS A 130 -4.78 -1.62 -24.81
N SER A 131 -5.82 -1.31 -24.05
CA SER A 131 -5.89 -1.56 -22.61
C SER A 131 -4.61 -1.13 -21.88
N ALA A 132 -4.22 0.12 -22.08
CA ALA A 132 -2.99 0.67 -21.50
C ALA A 132 -3.12 0.82 -19.98
N LEU A 133 -1.99 0.69 -19.29
CA LEU A 133 -1.89 1.01 -17.87
C LEU A 133 -1.48 2.47 -17.69
N GLY A 134 -2.07 3.13 -16.70
CA GLY A 134 -1.68 4.46 -16.28
C GLY A 134 -1.24 4.48 -14.82
N VAL A 135 -0.32 5.39 -14.51
CA VAL A 135 0.10 5.68 -13.14
C VAL A 135 -0.11 7.16 -12.87
N HIS A 136 -0.81 7.44 -11.80
CA HIS A 136 -0.96 8.78 -11.26
C HIS A 136 -0.32 8.85 -9.88
N ARG A 137 0.49 9.90 -9.64
CA ARG A 137 1.14 10.16 -8.35
C ARG A 137 0.65 11.47 -7.77
N PRO A 138 -0.48 11.47 -7.04
CA PRO A 138 -1.12 12.69 -6.56
C PRO A 138 -0.23 13.58 -5.71
N LEU A 139 0.64 12.97 -4.91
CA LEU A 139 1.51 13.69 -3.98
C LEU A 139 2.78 14.25 -4.62
N CYS A 140 3.08 13.89 -5.87
CA CYS A 140 4.25 14.41 -6.58
C CYS A 140 3.92 15.73 -7.26
N HIS A 141 4.86 16.67 -7.22
CA HIS A 141 4.72 17.94 -7.93
C HIS A 141 4.71 17.71 -9.45
N GLY A 142 3.70 18.26 -10.14
CA GLY A 142 3.51 17.98 -11.57
C GLY A 142 2.97 16.57 -11.88
N GLY A 143 2.51 15.84 -10.85
CA GLY A 143 2.01 14.49 -10.95
C GLY A 143 0.72 14.40 -11.78
N GLY A 144 0.86 14.36 -13.10
CA GLY A 144 -0.20 13.98 -14.04
C GLY A 144 -0.33 12.48 -14.17
N LEU A 145 -1.29 12.06 -15.00
CA LEU A 145 -1.41 10.67 -15.40
C LEU A 145 -0.32 10.34 -16.43
N THR A 146 0.55 9.40 -16.09
CA THR A 146 1.59 8.87 -16.98
C THR A 146 1.11 7.54 -17.54
N VAL A 147 1.08 7.42 -18.87
CA VAL A 147 0.77 6.16 -19.54
C VAL A 147 2.01 5.28 -19.52
N LEU A 148 1.87 4.08 -18.98
CA LEU A 148 2.93 3.08 -18.97
C LEU A 148 3.03 2.38 -20.34
N PRO A 149 4.20 1.82 -20.68
CA PRO A 149 4.35 0.97 -21.83
C PRO A 149 3.31 -0.15 -21.86
N SER A 150 2.87 -0.53 -23.05
CA SER A 150 1.87 -1.59 -23.19
C SER A 150 2.46 -2.92 -22.67
N LEU A 151 1.65 -3.65 -21.92
CA LEU A 151 1.97 -5.01 -21.51
C LEU A 151 2.12 -5.89 -22.75
N PRO A 152 3.11 -6.79 -22.78
CA PRO A 152 3.14 -7.84 -23.78
C PRO A 152 1.86 -8.66 -23.67
N ARG A 153 0.97 -8.57 -24.68
CA ARG A 153 -0.29 -9.31 -24.64
C ARG A 153 -0.01 -10.80 -24.72
N PRO A 154 -0.47 -11.61 -23.77
CA PRO A 154 -0.57 -13.03 -24.02
C PRO A 154 -1.60 -13.24 -25.13
N GLN A 155 -1.32 -14.14 -26.06
CA GLN A 155 -2.33 -14.64 -26.99
C GLN A 155 -3.32 -15.45 -26.16
N LEU A 156 -4.47 -14.87 -25.85
CA LEU A 156 -5.50 -15.54 -25.06
C LEU A 156 -6.11 -16.66 -25.91
N PRO A 157 -6.16 -17.91 -25.40
CA PRO A 157 -6.97 -18.94 -26.02
C PRO A 157 -8.43 -18.49 -26.11
N LEU A 158 -9.13 -18.89 -27.17
CA LEU A 158 -10.55 -18.62 -27.33
C LEU A 158 -11.33 -19.11 -26.08
N GLY A 159 -12.09 -18.21 -25.46
CA GLY A 159 -12.88 -18.52 -24.27
C GLY A 159 -12.18 -18.27 -22.91
N SER A 160 -10.95 -17.80 -22.92
CA SER A 160 -10.29 -17.35 -21.68
C SER A 160 -10.75 -15.96 -21.27
N SER A 161 -10.92 -15.73 -19.97
CA SER A 161 -11.23 -14.42 -19.39
C SER A 161 -10.18 -14.02 -18.36
N CYS A 162 -9.95 -12.73 -18.22
CA CYS A 162 -9.17 -12.22 -17.11
C CYS A 162 -9.95 -12.39 -15.80
N SER A 163 -9.42 -13.19 -14.90
CA SER A 163 -10.02 -13.42 -13.58
C SER A 163 -9.45 -12.52 -12.50
N PHE A 164 -8.23 -12.00 -12.70
CA PHE A 164 -7.55 -11.24 -11.66
C PHE A 164 -6.42 -10.37 -12.21
N ARG A 165 -6.32 -9.14 -11.68
CA ARG A 165 -5.23 -8.20 -11.98
C ARG A 165 -4.84 -7.48 -10.70
N GLN A 166 -3.54 -7.33 -10.46
CA GLN A 166 -3.05 -6.57 -9.32
C GLN A 166 -1.65 -6.03 -9.57
N VAL A 167 -1.32 -4.89 -8.98
CA VAL A 167 0.05 -4.37 -8.89
C VAL A 167 0.62 -4.72 -7.53
N LEU A 168 1.83 -5.26 -7.51
CA LEU A 168 2.58 -5.55 -6.30
C LEU A 168 3.84 -4.68 -6.29
N SER A 169 4.28 -4.25 -5.12
CA SER A 169 5.52 -3.49 -4.94
C SER A 169 6.48 -4.25 -4.05
N LYS A 170 7.76 -4.22 -4.41
CA LYS A 170 8.82 -4.75 -3.57
C LYS A 170 9.06 -3.78 -2.41
N GLU A 171 9.35 -4.32 -1.24
CA GLU A 171 9.67 -3.51 -0.07
C GLU A 171 11.06 -2.87 -0.20
N GLY A 172 11.19 -1.62 0.25
CA GLY A 172 12.47 -0.89 0.21
C GLY A 172 12.84 -0.32 -1.15
N ASP A 173 12.18 -0.76 -2.23
CA ASP A 173 12.38 -0.27 -3.58
C ASP A 173 11.07 0.33 -4.10
N GLY A 174 10.88 1.61 -3.88
CA GLY A 174 9.64 2.31 -4.25
C GLY A 174 9.39 2.45 -5.75
N LEU A 175 10.24 1.88 -6.58
CA LEU A 175 10.22 2.03 -8.03
C LEU A 175 9.98 0.71 -8.77
N SER A 176 10.22 -0.43 -8.12
CA SER A 176 10.00 -1.75 -8.74
C SER A 176 8.58 -2.24 -8.50
N TYR A 177 7.85 -2.41 -9.57
CA TYR A 177 6.49 -2.93 -9.54
C TYR A 177 6.41 -4.24 -10.30
N TYR A 178 5.62 -5.16 -9.76
CA TYR A 178 5.19 -6.37 -10.44
C TYR A 178 3.72 -6.22 -10.82
N TYR A 179 3.38 -6.60 -12.03
CA TYR A 179 2.01 -6.71 -12.48
C TYR A 179 1.64 -8.17 -12.55
N LEU A 180 0.70 -8.56 -11.72
CA LEU A 180 0.15 -9.90 -11.67
C LEU A 180 -1.13 -9.94 -12.48
N TYR A 181 -1.21 -10.88 -13.40
CA TYR A 181 -2.34 -11.10 -14.26
C TYR A 181 -2.67 -12.59 -14.28
N VAL A 182 -3.91 -12.94 -13.94
CA VAL A 182 -4.39 -14.32 -13.98
C VAL A 182 -5.50 -14.42 -15.00
N GLU A 183 -5.30 -15.27 -15.98
CA GLU A 183 -6.33 -15.69 -16.92
C GLU A 183 -6.89 -17.04 -16.49
N SER A 184 -8.19 -17.23 -16.69
CA SER A 184 -8.86 -18.47 -16.39
C SER A 184 -9.76 -18.88 -17.55
N SER A 185 -9.71 -20.14 -17.88
CA SER A 185 -10.63 -20.82 -18.75
C SER A 185 -11.49 -21.82 -17.94
N ASN A 186 -12.36 -22.56 -18.59
CA ASN A 186 -13.13 -23.61 -17.92
C ASN A 186 -12.29 -24.80 -17.46
N ARG A 187 -11.06 -24.94 -17.94
CA ARG A 187 -10.19 -26.09 -17.70
C ARG A 187 -8.93 -25.76 -16.91
N GLU A 188 -8.37 -24.57 -17.11
CA GLU A 188 -7.06 -24.19 -16.57
C GLU A 188 -7.03 -22.70 -16.26
N SER A 189 -6.14 -22.35 -15.35
CA SER A 189 -5.78 -20.95 -15.05
C SER A 189 -4.29 -20.76 -15.21
N ARG A 190 -3.91 -19.62 -15.77
CA ARG A 190 -2.51 -19.22 -15.97
C ARG A 190 -2.21 -17.93 -15.27
N MET A 191 -1.10 -17.90 -14.59
CA MET A 191 -0.58 -16.72 -13.90
C MET A 191 0.58 -16.14 -14.69
N HIS A 192 0.48 -14.86 -15.03
CA HIS A 192 1.52 -14.07 -15.67
C HIS A 192 2.05 -13.06 -14.66
N VAL A 193 3.35 -13.04 -14.46
CA VAL A 193 4.01 -12.03 -13.64
C VAL A 193 4.91 -11.21 -14.55
N TYR A 194 4.64 -9.92 -14.61
CA TYR A 194 5.46 -8.94 -15.34
C TYR A 194 6.17 -8.05 -14.33
N MET A 195 7.42 -7.72 -14.61
CA MET A 195 8.20 -6.78 -13.81
C MET A 195 8.48 -5.52 -14.62
N MET A 196 8.28 -4.35 -14.02
CA MET A 196 8.72 -3.09 -14.60
C MET A 196 10.21 -2.94 -14.39
N GLN A 197 10.96 -2.89 -15.47
CA GLN A 197 12.41 -2.72 -15.45
C GLN A 197 12.81 -1.77 -16.59
N ASP A 198 13.62 -0.76 -16.28
CA ASP A 198 14.13 0.21 -17.25
C ASP A 198 13.03 0.86 -18.11
N GLY A 199 11.89 1.17 -17.47
CA GLY A 199 10.73 1.79 -18.11
C GLY A 199 9.94 0.88 -19.06
N SER A 200 10.19 -0.43 -19.05
CA SER A 200 9.47 -1.42 -19.87
C SER A 200 9.00 -2.61 -19.04
N TRP A 201 7.89 -3.23 -19.47
CA TRP A 201 7.40 -4.45 -18.86
C TRP A 201 8.13 -5.65 -19.47
N ARG A 202 8.75 -6.45 -18.61
CA ARG A 202 9.32 -7.75 -18.97
C ARG A 202 8.51 -8.85 -18.32
N ARG A 203 8.17 -9.90 -19.07
CA ARG A 203 7.55 -11.09 -18.50
C ARG A 203 8.58 -11.80 -17.63
N HIS A 204 8.27 -11.89 -16.35
CA HIS A 204 9.14 -12.52 -15.35
C HIS A 204 8.82 -14.01 -15.23
N HIS A 205 7.52 -14.34 -15.11
CA HIS A 205 7.06 -15.72 -15.01
C HIS A 205 5.76 -15.95 -15.78
N LEU A 206 5.58 -17.16 -16.24
CA LEU A 206 4.35 -17.72 -16.78
C LEU A 206 4.16 -19.11 -16.15
N LEU A 207 3.04 -19.34 -15.50
CA LEU A 207 2.79 -20.55 -14.72
C LEU A 207 1.37 -21.05 -14.98
N ASP A 208 1.27 -22.35 -15.21
CA ASP A 208 -0.02 -23.05 -15.18
C ASP A 208 -0.33 -23.40 -13.72
N ILE A 209 -1.40 -22.85 -13.17
CA ILE A 209 -1.75 -22.97 -11.75
C ILE A 209 -2.97 -23.86 -11.51
N GLY A 210 -3.32 -24.65 -12.53
CA GLY A 210 -4.48 -25.51 -12.47
C GLY A 210 -5.80 -24.73 -12.48
N GLN A 211 -6.89 -25.38 -12.13
CA GLN A 211 -8.19 -24.74 -12.12
C GLN A 211 -8.37 -23.95 -10.82
N LEU A 212 -8.37 -22.63 -10.92
CA LEU A 212 -8.77 -21.78 -9.81
C LEU A 212 -10.30 -21.69 -9.75
N PRO A 213 -10.89 -21.86 -8.55
CA PRO A 213 -12.30 -21.53 -8.37
C PRO A 213 -12.51 -20.08 -8.77
N ARG A 214 -13.58 -19.80 -9.49
CA ARG A 214 -13.93 -18.41 -9.83
C ARG A 214 -14.20 -17.65 -8.54
N PRO A 215 -13.31 -16.75 -8.10
CA PRO A 215 -13.54 -16.01 -6.88
C PRO A 215 -14.71 -15.05 -7.11
N ARG A 216 -15.68 -15.06 -6.22
CA ARG A 216 -16.76 -14.06 -6.19
C ARG A 216 -16.28 -12.70 -5.69
N SER A 217 -15.11 -12.66 -5.02
CA SER A 217 -14.36 -11.46 -4.67
C SER A 217 -12.98 -11.55 -5.28
N THR A 218 -12.36 -10.43 -5.61
CA THR A 218 -10.99 -10.40 -6.15
C THR A 218 -10.04 -10.92 -5.07
N PRO A 219 -9.38 -12.08 -5.27
CA PRO A 219 -8.35 -12.49 -4.35
C PRO A 219 -7.27 -11.42 -4.36
N LYS A 220 -6.66 -11.16 -3.19
CA LYS A 220 -5.54 -10.23 -3.12
C LYS A 220 -4.28 -11.02 -2.89
N ALA A 221 -3.27 -10.69 -3.70
CA ALA A 221 -1.95 -11.23 -3.55
C ALA A 221 -1.07 -10.28 -2.74
N VAL A 222 -0.13 -10.82 -2.01
CA VAL A 222 0.90 -10.04 -1.31
C VAL A 222 2.28 -10.54 -1.69
N LEU A 223 3.22 -9.62 -1.86
CA LEU A 223 4.62 -9.91 -2.15
C LEU A 223 5.42 -9.73 -0.86
N VAL A 224 6.05 -10.80 -0.39
CA VAL A 224 6.92 -10.79 0.79
C VAL A 224 8.26 -11.39 0.41
N GLY A 225 9.32 -10.60 0.52
CA GLY A 225 10.63 -10.97 -0.02
C GLY A 225 10.56 -11.22 -1.52
N ASN A 226 10.86 -12.45 -1.94
CA ASN A 226 10.74 -12.89 -3.33
C ASN A 226 9.57 -13.88 -3.53
N LYS A 227 8.56 -13.87 -2.66
CA LYS A 227 7.42 -14.80 -2.76
C LYS A 227 6.11 -14.04 -2.88
N ILE A 228 5.29 -14.45 -3.85
CA ILE A 228 3.91 -13.97 -4.01
C ILE A 228 2.97 -14.98 -3.35
N TYR A 229 2.20 -14.52 -2.38
CA TYR A 229 1.15 -15.28 -1.71
C TYR A 229 -0.19 -14.84 -2.25
N MET A 230 -1.01 -15.77 -2.72
CA MET A 230 -2.34 -15.50 -3.26
C MET A 230 -3.34 -16.50 -2.70
N ALA A 231 -4.45 -16.02 -2.18
CA ALA A 231 -5.55 -16.90 -1.78
C ALA A 231 -6.18 -17.53 -3.04
N ALA A 232 -6.00 -18.83 -3.21
CA ALA A 232 -6.28 -19.53 -4.47
C ALA A 232 -7.48 -20.50 -4.42
N GLY A 233 -8.23 -20.51 -3.33
CA GLY A 233 -9.37 -21.41 -3.21
C GLY A 233 -9.73 -21.77 -1.76
N PRO A 234 -10.70 -22.63 -1.56
CA PRO A 234 -11.25 -22.89 -0.22
C PRO A 234 -10.24 -23.52 0.76
N SER A 235 -9.20 -24.16 0.25
CA SER A 235 -8.30 -24.97 1.09
C SER A 235 -6.88 -24.44 1.21
N GLY A 236 -6.50 -23.36 0.50
CA GLY A 236 -5.10 -22.97 0.57
C GLY A 236 -4.72 -21.63 -0.04
N ILE A 237 -3.48 -21.27 0.23
CA ILE A 237 -2.80 -20.11 -0.31
C ILE A 237 -1.76 -20.61 -1.30
N LEU A 238 -1.84 -20.16 -2.54
CA LEU A 238 -0.81 -20.41 -3.55
C LEU A 238 0.40 -19.51 -3.25
N VAL A 239 1.58 -20.09 -3.25
CA VAL A 239 2.85 -19.37 -3.04
C VAL A 239 3.72 -19.58 -4.26
N LEU A 240 4.02 -18.50 -4.96
CA LEU A 240 4.99 -18.46 -6.06
C LEU A 240 6.31 -17.90 -5.55
N ASP A 241 7.38 -18.66 -5.69
CA ASP A 241 8.74 -18.20 -5.45
C ASP A 241 9.32 -17.60 -6.73
N LEU A 242 9.58 -16.30 -6.74
CA LEU A 242 10.10 -15.57 -7.91
C LEU A 242 11.56 -15.91 -8.22
N THR A 243 12.29 -16.53 -7.30
CA THR A 243 13.69 -16.92 -7.51
C THR A 243 13.79 -18.25 -8.23
N THR A 244 12.99 -19.23 -7.81
CA THR A 244 13.03 -20.60 -8.33
C THR A 244 12.00 -20.87 -9.42
N SER A 245 11.07 -19.94 -9.64
CA SER A 245 9.88 -20.13 -10.50
C SER A 245 8.98 -21.29 -10.06
N GLY A 246 9.21 -21.80 -8.86
CA GLY A 246 8.41 -22.87 -8.29
C GLY A 246 7.16 -22.34 -7.59
N PHE A 247 6.11 -23.14 -7.54
CA PHE A 247 4.96 -22.84 -6.72
C PHE A 247 4.65 -23.97 -5.73
N SER A 248 4.04 -23.59 -4.63
CA SER A 248 3.60 -24.50 -3.58
C SER A 248 2.27 -24.02 -3.02
N THR A 249 1.58 -24.91 -2.31
CA THR A 249 0.33 -24.57 -1.62
C THR A 249 0.53 -24.62 -0.13
N VAL A 250 0.04 -23.61 0.55
CA VAL A 250 0.05 -23.50 2.00
C VAL A 250 -1.36 -23.70 2.52
N GLN A 251 -1.53 -24.66 3.43
CA GLN A 251 -2.81 -24.90 4.09
C GLN A 251 -3.21 -23.71 4.96
N LEU A 252 -4.51 -23.44 5.03
CA LEU A 252 -5.06 -22.44 5.94
C LEU A 252 -5.00 -22.94 7.41
N PRO A 253 -5.02 -22.04 8.40
CA PRO A 253 -5.19 -22.42 9.79
C PRO A 253 -6.48 -23.21 10.00
N GLN A 254 -6.49 -24.11 10.99
CA GLN A 254 -7.67 -24.90 11.32
C GLN A 254 -8.87 -24.00 11.66
N GLY A 255 -10.02 -24.31 11.09
CA GLY A 255 -11.25 -23.53 11.29
C GLY A 255 -11.39 -22.30 10.41
N VAL A 256 -10.38 -21.98 9.57
CA VAL A 256 -10.45 -20.93 8.56
C VAL A 256 -10.81 -21.53 7.23
N GLU A 257 -11.90 -21.07 6.65
CA GLU A 257 -12.31 -21.41 5.30
C GLU A 257 -12.20 -20.17 4.42
N HIS A 258 -11.59 -20.31 3.25
CA HIS A 258 -11.61 -19.23 2.28
C HIS A 258 -13.01 -19.17 1.65
N GLY A 259 -13.86 -18.35 2.27
CA GLY A 259 -15.22 -18.13 1.81
C GLY A 259 -15.25 -17.37 0.49
N SER A 260 -16.26 -17.67 -0.33
CA SER A 260 -16.48 -17.02 -1.63
C SER A 260 -16.83 -15.52 -1.55
N ARG A 261 -16.85 -14.89 -0.37
CA ARG A 261 -17.43 -13.57 -0.12
C ARG A 261 -16.53 -12.59 0.62
N GLY A 262 -15.21 -12.63 0.43
CA GLY A 262 -14.34 -11.61 1.06
C GLY A 262 -14.23 -11.76 2.57
N THR A 263 -14.27 -12.98 3.09
CA THR A 263 -14.10 -13.24 4.53
C THR A 263 -12.65 -13.44 4.93
N THR A 264 -11.74 -13.59 3.95
CA THR A 264 -10.33 -13.89 4.20
C THR A 264 -9.44 -13.04 3.30
N MET A 265 -8.44 -12.41 3.87
CA MET A 265 -7.46 -11.58 3.15
C MET A 265 -6.05 -11.79 3.67
N LEU A 266 -5.09 -11.54 2.79
CA LEU A 266 -3.66 -11.56 3.10
C LEU A 266 -3.13 -10.13 3.23
N SER A 267 -2.17 -9.95 4.14
CA SER A 267 -1.45 -8.70 4.34
C SER A 267 0.01 -8.99 4.67
N ARG A 268 0.90 -8.08 4.34
CA ARG A 268 2.31 -8.15 4.67
C ARG A 268 2.51 -7.87 6.16
N ALA A 269 3.35 -8.66 6.83
CA ALA A 269 3.72 -8.41 8.22
C ALA A 269 4.76 -7.28 8.34
N GLY A 270 4.79 -6.64 9.52
CA GLY A 270 5.64 -5.46 9.76
C GLY A 270 7.14 -5.72 9.68
N ASP A 271 7.58 -6.94 9.99
CA ASP A 271 9.00 -7.35 9.91
C ASP A 271 9.44 -7.75 8.50
N ALA A 272 8.58 -7.56 7.50
CA ALA A 272 8.78 -7.93 6.10
C ALA A 272 9.10 -9.40 5.83
N SER A 273 9.10 -10.26 6.85
CA SER A 273 9.42 -11.68 6.73
C SER A 273 8.20 -12.60 6.78
N GLY A 274 7.04 -12.08 7.20
CA GLY A 274 5.83 -12.83 7.42
C GLY A 274 4.63 -12.34 6.60
N VAL A 275 3.60 -13.17 6.59
CA VAL A 275 2.29 -12.88 5.99
C VAL A 275 1.23 -12.97 7.07
N TYR A 276 0.42 -11.93 7.21
CA TYR A 276 -0.80 -12.00 7.98
C TYR A 276 -1.92 -12.60 7.13
N LEU A 277 -2.66 -13.51 7.75
CA LEU A 277 -3.97 -13.96 7.30
C LEU A 277 -5.00 -13.34 8.23
N ILE A 278 -5.91 -12.57 7.67
CA ILE A 278 -7.01 -11.93 8.39
C ILE A 278 -8.30 -12.56 7.93
N HIS A 279 -9.09 -13.03 8.88
CA HIS A 279 -10.34 -13.74 8.62
C HIS A 279 -11.46 -13.16 9.48
N VAL A 280 -12.61 -12.95 8.85
CA VAL A 280 -13.85 -12.55 9.53
C VAL A 280 -14.85 -13.68 9.42
N LYS A 281 -15.32 -14.16 10.58
CA LYS A 281 -16.41 -15.13 10.67
C LYS A 281 -17.49 -14.57 11.58
N VAL A 282 -18.65 -14.27 11.00
CA VAL A 282 -19.73 -13.54 11.67
C VAL A 282 -19.23 -12.18 12.15
N PHE A 283 -19.04 -11.97 13.45
CA PHE A 283 -18.49 -10.75 14.04
C PHE A 283 -17.14 -10.96 14.74
N GLN A 284 -16.47 -12.08 14.45
CA GLN A 284 -15.15 -12.36 14.98
C GLN A 284 -14.10 -12.14 13.90
N LEU A 285 -13.20 -11.17 14.10
CA LEU A 285 -12.05 -10.95 13.25
C LEU A 285 -10.85 -11.62 13.92
N CYS A 286 -10.22 -12.54 13.20
CA CYS A 286 -9.05 -13.28 13.67
C CYS A 286 -7.85 -12.99 12.78
N ILE A 287 -6.67 -12.86 13.39
CA ILE A 287 -5.41 -12.55 12.72
C ILE A 287 -4.40 -13.63 13.05
N TRP A 288 -3.83 -14.23 12.01
CA TRP A 288 -2.73 -15.18 12.11
C TRP A 288 -1.49 -14.64 11.41
N LEU A 289 -0.33 -14.92 11.95
CA LEU A 289 0.96 -14.66 11.33
C LEU A 289 1.57 -15.97 10.85
N ARG A 290 1.96 -16.01 9.57
CA ARG A 290 2.77 -17.10 9.04
C ARG A 290 4.24 -16.72 9.14
N LYS A 291 4.99 -17.48 9.96
CA LYS A 291 6.43 -17.33 10.12
C LYS A 291 7.05 -18.73 10.31
N GLY A 292 8.18 -19.00 9.65
CA GLY A 292 8.87 -20.29 9.79
C GLY A 292 8.03 -21.51 9.33
N GLY A 293 7.05 -21.31 8.45
CA GLY A 293 6.23 -22.42 7.92
C GLY A 293 4.90 -22.65 8.65
N ASN A 294 4.73 -22.16 9.87
CA ASN A 294 3.55 -22.35 10.71
C ASN A 294 2.68 -21.10 10.81
N TRP A 295 1.39 -21.31 11.11
CA TRP A 295 0.45 -20.25 11.47
C TRP A 295 0.41 -20.07 12.97
N LEU A 296 0.65 -18.84 13.42
CA LEU A 296 0.58 -18.44 14.83
C LEU A 296 -0.61 -17.49 14.98
N PRO A 297 -1.56 -17.75 15.88
CA PRO A 297 -2.61 -16.79 16.21
C PRO A 297 -1.98 -15.56 16.87
N VAL A 298 -2.31 -14.38 16.34
CA VAL A 298 -1.75 -13.11 16.82
C VAL A 298 -2.78 -12.34 17.61
N ASP A 299 -4.02 -12.26 17.07
CA ASP A 299 -5.05 -11.44 17.65
C ASP A 299 -6.47 -11.92 17.27
N SER A 300 -7.44 -11.55 18.09
CA SER A 300 -8.84 -11.85 17.87
C SER A 300 -9.70 -10.71 18.41
N ILE A 301 -10.55 -10.13 17.56
CA ILE A 301 -11.37 -8.96 17.87
C ILE A 301 -12.84 -9.31 17.68
N CYS A 302 -13.63 -9.15 18.75
CA CYS A 302 -15.08 -9.23 18.66
C CYS A 302 -15.64 -7.88 18.16
N LEU A 303 -16.29 -7.91 17.00
CA LEU A 303 -16.86 -6.73 16.36
C LEU A 303 -18.33 -6.50 16.70
N HIS A 304 -18.99 -7.46 17.38
CA HIS A 304 -20.42 -7.42 17.66
C HIS A 304 -20.84 -6.13 18.36
N ASP A 305 -20.22 -5.83 19.52
CA ASP A 305 -20.60 -4.65 20.31
C ASP A 305 -20.21 -3.34 19.62
N MET A 306 -19.10 -3.35 18.85
CA MET A 306 -18.71 -2.19 18.05
C MET A 306 -19.74 -1.89 16.97
N CYS A 307 -20.22 -2.91 16.26
CA CYS A 307 -21.25 -2.77 15.23
C CYS A 307 -22.61 -2.36 15.86
N ALA A 308 -22.98 -2.97 16.96
CA ALA A 308 -24.21 -2.63 17.69
C ALA A 308 -24.22 -1.18 18.17
N ASN A 309 -23.11 -0.71 18.74
CA ASN A 309 -22.97 0.68 19.18
C ASN A 309 -22.99 1.67 18.00
N LEU A 310 -22.37 1.29 16.89
CA LEU A 310 -22.38 2.10 15.68
C LEU A 310 -23.81 2.26 15.12
N SER A 311 -24.59 1.17 15.07
CA SER A 311 -25.96 1.19 14.57
C SER A 311 -26.91 1.99 15.47
N LYS A 312 -26.66 2.02 16.79
CA LYS A 312 -27.42 2.86 17.73
C LYS A 312 -27.15 4.36 17.52
N SER A 313 -25.92 4.70 17.18
CA SER A 313 -25.51 6.10 16.95
C SER A 313 -25.81 6.61 15.54
N ASP A 314 -25.97 5.73 14.57
CA ASP A 314 -26.19 6.06 13.16
C ASP A 314 -27.36 5.23 12.59
N SER A 315 -28.51 5.86 12.47
CA SER A 315 -29.75 5.25 11.98
C SER A 315 -29.69 4.80 10.50
N THR A 316 -28.66 5.21 9.78
CA THR A 316 -28.45 4.79 8.39
C THR A 316 -27.88 3.38 8.28
N ILE A 317 -27.30 2.87 9.36
CA ILE A 317 -26.81 1.49 9.43
C ILE A 317 -28.01 0.58 9.79
N LYS A 318 -28.82 0.32 8.78
CA LYS A 318 -29.90 -0.67 8.87
C LYS A 318 -29.31 -2.06 8.68
N ASP A 319 -29.92 -3.07 9.25
CA ASP A 319 -29.54 -4.47 9.06
C ASP A 319 -28.08 -4.80 9.46
N TRP A 320 -27.61 -4.23 10.60
CA TRP A 320 -26.27 -4.52 11.11
C TRP A 320 -26.04 -6.02 11.43
N HIS A 321 -27.10 -6.81 11.49
CA HIS A 321 -27.04 -8.27 11.59
C HIS A 321 -26.67 -8.96 10.28
N THR A 322 -26.54 -8.19 9.17
CA THR A 322 -26.13 -8.75 7.88
C THR A 322 -24.64 -9.10 7.90
N VAL A 323 -24.24 -9.91 6.91
CA VAL A 323 -22.89 -10.43 6.80
C VAL A 323 -21.87 -9.28 6.71
N LEU A 324 -20.91 -9.28 7.63
CA LEU A 324 -19.76 -8.41 7.59
C LEU A 324 -18.73 -8.96 6.59
N LEU A 325 -18.39 -8.15 5.60
CA LEU A 325 -17.43 -8.54 4.56
C LEU A 325 -16.16 -7.70 4.69
N MET A 326 -14.99 -8.32 4.50
CA MET A 326 -13.76 -7.57 4.31
C MET A 326 -13.68 -7.10 2.86
N ASP A 327 -13.40 -5.82 2.67
CA ASP A 327 -13.18 -5.23 1.36
C ASP A 327 -11.69 -5.04 1.10
N GLN A 328 -10.96 -4.53 2.07
CA GLN A 328 -9.54 -4.28 1.94
C GLN A 328 -8.81 -4.38 3.27
N VAL A 329 -7.62 -4.95 3.22
CA VAL A 329 -6.64 -4.95 4.29
C VAL A 329 -5.39 -4.23 3.79
N VAL A 330 -4.81 -3.41 4.65
CA VAL A 330 -3.57 -2.70 4.35
C VAL A 330 -2.38 -3.53 4.82
N ASP A 331 -1.26 -3.42 4.11
CA ASP A 331 0.00 -4.00 4.53
C ASP A 331 0.33 -3.58 5.96
N TYR A 332 0.98 -4.48 6.69
CA TYR A 332 1.33 -4.34 8.11
C TYR A 332 0.17 -4.45 9.11
N GLY A 333 -1.04 -4.86 8.67
CA GLY A 333 -2.15 -5.19 9.57
C GLY A 333 -2.64 -4.05 10.46
N GLY A 334 -2.41 -2.79 10.07
CA GLY A 334 -2.77 -1.64 10.91
C GLY A 334 -4.27 -1.35 10.95
N PHE A 335 -4.99 -1.62 9.86
CA PHE A 335 -6.43 -1.44 9.78
C PHE A 335 -7.07 -2.30 8.68
N VAL A 336 -8.39 -2.43 8.75
CA VAL A 336 -9.21 -3.16 7.79
C VAL A 336 -10.40 -2.30 7.38
N PHE A 337 -10.73 -2.32 6.09
CA PHE A 337 -12.01 -1.85 5.61
C PHE A 337 -13.01 -2.99 5.57
N LEU A 338 -14.17 -2.75 6.15
CA LEU A 338 -15.27 -3.70 6.24
C LEU A 338 -16.50 -3.10 5.56
N GLN A 339 -17.34 -3.95 4.99
CA GLN A 339 -18.64 -3.55 4.44
C GLN A 339 -19.77 -4.16 5.28
N MET A 340 -20.76 -3.34 5.62
CA MET A 340 -21.93 -3.75 6.35
C MET A 340 -23.11 -2.84 6.00
N GLY A 341 -24.25 -3.42 5.61
CA GLY A 341 -25.50 -2.67 5.42
C GLY A 341 -25.42 -1.48 4.46
N GLY A 342 -24.61 -1.56 3.40
CA GLY A 342 -24.39 -0.45 2.45
C GLY A 342 -23.41 0.62 2.95
N CYS A 343 -22.73 0.39 4.06
CA CYS A 343 -21.73 1.29 4.62
C CYS A 343 -20.33 0.68 4.53
N VAL A 344 -19.34 1.56 4.41
CA VAL A 344 -17.92 1.24 4.57
C VAL A 344 -17.50 1.61 5.97
N LEU A 345 -16.95 0.63 6.66
CA LEU A 345 -16.42 0.78 8.01
C LEU A 345 -14.90 0.70 7.97
N HIS A 346 -14.24 1.50 8.78
CA HIS A 346 -12.81 1.45 9.02
C HIS A 346 -12.57 0.95 10.44
N LEU A 347 -11.91 -0.20 10.55
CA LEU A 347 -11.45 -0.76 11.81
C LEU A 347 -9.96 -0.48 11.98
N ASP A 348 -9.60 0.32 12.96
CA ASP A 348 -8.23 0.42 13.45
C ASP A 348 -7.97 -0.75 14.40
N ILE A 349 -7.06 -1.64 14.01
CA ILE A 349 -6.76 -2.87 14.76
C ILE A 349 -6.04 -2.56 16.06
N ARG A 350 -5.12 -1.58 16.05
CA ARG A 350 -4.32 -1.22 17.23
C ARG A 350 -5.16 -0.52 18.30
N CYS A 351 -5.95 0.47 17.86
CA CYS A 351 -6.80 1.25 18.75
C CYS A 351 -8.13 0.58 19.07
N ARG A 352 -8.46 -0.53 18.39
CA ARG A 352 -9.74 -1.23 18.52
C ARG A 352 -10.94 -0.30 18.31
N THR A 353 -10.85 0.57 17.32
CA THR A 353 -11.91 1.54 17.00
C THR A 353 -12.53 1.25 15.65
N LEU A 354 -13.85 1.15 15.61
CA LEU A 354 -14.66 0.97 14.42
C LEU A 354 -15.40 2.25 14.10
N ARG A 355 -15.32 2.73 12.84
CA ARG A 355 -15.97 3.96 12.40
C ARG A 355 -16.58 3.77 11.02
N LYS A 356 -17.76 4.33 10.78
CA LYS A 356 -18.31 4.51 9.45
C LYS A 356 -17.53 5.62 8.73
N VAL A 357 -17.04 5.33 7.54
CA VAL A 357 -16.24 6.29 6.76
C VAL A 357 -16.91 6.64 5.43
N TYR A 358 -17.87 5.85 4.99
CA TYR A 358 -18.61 6.12 3.77
C TYR A 358 -19.95 5.37 3.76
N GLU A 359 -20.91 5.89 2.98
CA GLU A 359 -22.22 5.26 2.74
C GLU A 359 -22.47 5.21 1.23
N TYR A 360 -22.81 4.02 0.75
CA TYR A 360 -23.16 3.84 -0.65
C TYR A 360 -24.55 4.35 -0.94
N ARG A 361 -24.69 5.13 -1.99
CA ARG A 361 -26.02 5.58 -2.47
C ARG A 361 -26.80 4.49 -3.20
N SER A 362 -26.15 3.38 -3.54
CA SER A 362 -26.75 2.25 -4.22
C SER A 362 -26.18 0.94 -3.68
N THR A 363 -26.94 -0.14 -3.78
CA THR A 363 -26.56 -1.49 -3.32
C THR A 363 -25.52 -2.19 -4.22
N ARG A 364 -24.94 -1.48 -5.20
CA ARG A 364 -23.95 -2.05 -6.11
C ARG A 364 -22.62 -2.27 -5.37
N TYR A 365 -22.00 -3.39 -5.67
CA TYR A 365 -20.68 -3.72 -5.13
C TYR A 365 -19.61 -2.79 -5.70
N ARG A 366 -18.77 -2.25 -4.83
CA ARG A 366 -17.68 -1.33 -5.18
C ARG A 366 -16.40 -1.78 -4.52
N ASP A 367 -15.28 -1.59 -5.22
CA ASP A 367 -13.98 -1.83 -4.67
C ASP A 367 -13.44 -0.61 -3.93
N ILE A 368 -12.75 -0.86 -2.83
CA ILE A 368 -12.06 0.15 -2.04
C ILE A 368 -10.56 -0.02 -2.25
N HIS A 369 -9.88 1.09 -2.56
CA HIS A 369 -8.43 1.13 -2.72
C HIS A 369 -7.84 2.16 -1.75
N PRO A 370 -7.27 1.73 -0.60
CA PRO A 370 -6.67 2.62 0.37
C PRO A 370 -5.51 3.40 -0.23
N PHE A 371 -5.49 4.70 -0.04
CA PHE A 371 -4.39 5.55 -0.46
C PHE A 371 -3.57 5.99 0.73
N MET A 372 -2.40 5.40 0.84
CA MET A 372 -1.46 5.64 1.93
C MET A 372 -0.45 6.71 1.53
N MET A 373 -0.05 7.51 2.50
CA MET A 373 1.15 8.31 2.37
C MET A 373 2.37 7.39 2.24
N ILE A 374 3.34 7.75 1.38
CA ILE A 374 4.61 7.04 1.32
C ILE A 374 5.30 7.18 2.68
N TRP A 375 5.56 6.04 3.32
CA TRP A 375 6.12 6.01 4.65
C TRP A 375 6.89 4.73 4.93
N PRO A 376 8.13 4.75 5.37
CA PRO A 376 9.03 5.91 5.44
C PRO A 376 9.33 6.47 4.06
N PRO A 377 9.84 7.71 3.96
CA PRO A 377 10.23 8.28 2.67
C PRO A 377 11.33 7.42 2.03
N ILE A 378 11.29 7.33 0.70
CA ILE A 378 12.28 6.62 -0.08
C ILE A 378 13.38 7.60 -0.43
N PHE A 379 14.60 7.30 -0.02
CA PHE A 379 15.78 8.06 -0.40
C PHE A 379 16.44 7.39 -1.60
N PRO A 380 16.85 8.16 -2.64
CA PRO A 380 17.63 7.59 -3.72
C PRO A 380 18.96 7.04 -3.19
N ALA A 381 19.37 5.88 -3.69
CA ALA A 381 20.68 5.34 -3.37
C ALA A 381 21.76 6.38 -3.75
N LEU A 382 22.58 6.78 -2.80
CA LEU A 382 23.75 7.59 -3.07
C LEU A 382 24.69 6.75 -3.94
N LYS A 383 24.77 7.03 -5.24
CA LYS A 383 25.89 6.52 -6.04
C LYS A 383 27.13 7.17 -5.46
N TYR A 384 27.94 6.39 -4.77
CA TYR A 384 29.21 6.84 -4.25
C TYR A 384 30.15 7.04 -5.45
N ASP A 385 30.22 8.28 -5.92
CA ASP A 385 31.28 8.71 -6.82
C ASP A 385 32.31 9.44 -5.97
N PRO A 386 33.46 8.81 -5.65
CA PRO A 386 34.47 9.40 -4.79
C PRO A 386 35.08 10.69 -5.34
N ALA A 387 34.83 11.02 -6.62
CA ALA A 387 35.41 12.18 -7.30
C ALA A 387 34.45 13.36 -7.51
N SER A 388 33.15 13.24 -7.18
CA SER A 388 32.20 14.33 -7.44
C SER A 388 31.96 15.21 -6.20
N ASN A 389 32.53 16.40 -6.24
CA ASN A 389 32.04 17.52 -5.41
C ASN A 389 30.62 17.86 -5.86
N LEU A 390 29.61 17.45 -5.07
CA LEU A 390 28.20 17.78 -5.30
C LEU A 390 28.02 19.31 -5.26
N LYS A 391 28.01 19.94 -6.45
CA LYS A 391 27.62 21.34 -6.62
C LYS A 391 26.12 21.47 -6.30
N LYS A 392 25.72 22.58 -5.68
CA LYS A 392 24.34 22.95 -5.30
C LYS A 392 23.24 22.66 -6.36
N LYS A 393 23.59 22.40 -7.62
CA LYS A 393 22.67 22.06 -8.71
C LYS A 393 22.09 20.64 -8.62
N ASP A 394 22.80 19.69 -8.04
CA ASP A 394 22.36 18.29 -8.00
C ASP A 394 21.31 18.02 -6.91
N THR A 395 21.30 18.87 -5.86
CA THR A 395 20.28 18.81 -4.81
C THR A 395 18.86 19.11 -5.35
N ARG A 396 18.73 19.94 -6.40
CA ARG A 396 17.42 20.20 -7.04
C ARG A 396 16.91 19.00 -7.84
N LYS A 397 17.79 18.26 -8.51
CA LYS A 397 17.42 17.02 -9.22
C LYS A 397 17.02 15.90 -8.25
N LEU A 398 17.65 15.83 -7.08
CA LEU A 398 17.25 14.90 -6.02
C LEU A 398 15.82 15.19 -5.51
N MET A 399 15.44 16.49 -5.44
CA MET A 399 14.09 16.91 -5.04
C MET A 399 13.01 16.57 -6.06
N ASP A 400 13.33 16.47 -7.35
CA ASP A 400 12.37 16.16 -8.40
C ASP A 400 12.07 14.65 -8.51
N CYS A 401 12.97 13.79 -8.04
CA CYS A 401 12.78 12.32 -8.03
C CYS A 401 12.16 11.78 -6.74
N THR A 402 12.23 12.52 -5.63
CA THR A 402 11.55 12.15 -4.40
C THR A 402 10.17 12.80 -4.38
N CYS A 403 9.12 12.04 -4.03
CA CYS A 403 7.80 12.57 -3.74
C CYS A 403 7.85 13.46 -2.48
N VAL A 404 8.57 14.57 -2.56
CA VAL A 404 8.70 15.53 -1.48
C VAL A 404 7.57 16.53 -1.64
N VAL A 405 6.64 16.51 -0.72
CA VAL A 405 5.66 17.56 -0.56
C VAL A 405 6.43 18.83 -0.20
N LYS A 406 6.65 19.71 -1.18
CA LYS A 406 7.17 21.05 -0.92
C LYS A 406 6.15 21.84 -0.11
N LEU A 407 6.30 21.85 1.19
CA LEU A 407 5.71 22.88 2.03
C LEU A 407 6.51 24.15 1.78
N ARG A 408 6.02 25.07 0.93
CA ARG A 408 6.49 26.46 0.96
C ARG A 408 6.10 27.00 2.33
N ARG A 409 7.09 27.41 3.12
CA ARG A 409 6.88 28.38 4.18
C ARG A 409 6.46 29.68 3.50
N GLU A 410 5.26 30.13 3.74
CA GLU A 410 4.90 31.54 3.65
C GLU A 410 5.40 32.25 4.89
#